data_55ed55f163e8fe325e9c3a489b511268
#
_entry.id   55ed55f163e8fe325e9c3a489b511268
#
_cell.length_a   1.000
_cell.length_b   1.000
_cell.length_c   1.000
_cell.angle_alpha   90.00
_cell.angle_beta   90.00
_cell.angle_gamma   90.00
#
_symmetry.space_group_name_H-M   'P 1'
#
loop_
_entity.id
_entity.type
_entity.pdbx_description
1 polymer ?
#
loop_
_entity_poly.entity_id
_entity_poly.type
_entity_poly.pdbx_seq_one_letter_code
_entity_poly.pdbx_strand_id
1 'polypeptide(L)'
;MESIIFTTDASIVLAELLGGIRHENLFIVADKHTVGFCDRLFEKVDWIPSHVTVLDCGEEYKSIESVSRIWTMLSKRGARRSSILVCVGGGVVTDLGGFAASTFKRGMRCINVPTTLLSQVDASLGGKTGFNFNGLKNEIGTFSIPEKVIIDVHFLSHLPVRERMSGFAEMIKHGLLSDREYLTRLLSLDYQETSPEDFLELIRRSVTIKDEIVSQDPREQGLRKVLNFGHTIGHSIESLSIMRGMALLHGEAVALGLVAELYLSVKEKGFPEEIYREVRNFVKRHYPNYPLMEHVDTLYELMLHDKKNERRGVNFTLLPGIGEFSLDNYCSKDLVVEALSQV
;
A
#
# COMPACT_ATOMS: atom_id res chain seq x y z
N MET A 1 -3.02 -10.91 12.91
CA MET A 1 -3.25 -9.84 13.91
C MET A 1 -2.19 -9.79 15.02
N GLU A 2 -1.66 -10.89 15.57
CA GLU A 2 -0.63 -10.85 16.66
C GLU A 2 0.68 -10.11 16.30
N SER A 3 0.99 -9.97 15.01
CA SER A 3 2.17 -9.24 14.53
C SER A 3 1.93 -7.73 14.35
N ILE A 4 0.68 -7.24 14.43
CA ILE A 4 0.32 -5.84 14.16
C ILE A 4 -0.01 -5.15 15.49
N ILE A 5 0.68 -4.05 15.77
CA ILE A 5 0.52 -3.26 17.01
C ILE A 5 0.03 -1.87 16.62
N PHE A 6 -1.10 -1.46 17.18
CA PHE A 6 -1.66 -0.11 17.00
C PHE A 6 -1.33 0.72 18.23
N THR A 7 -0.79 1.90 18.01
CA THR A 7 -0.33 2.79 19.08
C THR A 7 -0.49 4.26 18.70
N THR A 8 -0.39 5.10 19.69
CA THR A 8 -0.21 6.54 19.55
C THR A 8 1.22 6.99 19.91
N ASP A 9 2.11 6.03 20.27
CA ASP A 9 3.53 6.29 20.52
C ASP A 9 4.38 5.05 20.19
N ALA A 10 4.93 5.03 18.99
CA ALA A 10 5.79 3.94 18.53
C ALA A 10 7.09 3.81 19.32
N SER A 11 7.58 4.89 19.97
CA SER A 11 8.82 4.85 20.76
C SER A 11 8.71 3.94 21.98
N ILE A 12 7.55 3.93 22.62
CA ILE A 12 7.27 3.05 23.77
C ILE A 12 7.28 1.58 23.32
N VAL A 13 6.56 1.30 22.23
CA VAL A 13 6.47 -0.07 21.69
C VAL A 13 7.86 -0.58 21.25
N LEU A 14 8.63 0.26 20.57
CA LEU A 14 10.00 -0.10 20.17
C LEU A 14 10.90 -0.35 21.40
N ALA A 15 10.81 0.46 22.44
CA ALA A 15 11.57 0.25 23.66
C ALA A 15 11.26 -1.10 24.32
N GLU A 16 9.99 -1.50 24.37
CA GLU A 16 9.56 -2.79 24.90
C GLU A 16 10.06 -3.96 24.03
N LEU A 17 9.90 -3.87 22.70
CA LEU A 17 10.31 -4.92 21.78
C LEU A 17 11.83 -5.09 21.66
N LEU A 18 12.57 -3.99 21.80
CA LEU A 18 14.03 -3.96 21.58
C LEU A 18 14.85 -3.92 22.88
N GLY A 19 14.21 -3.78 24.04
CA GLY A 19 14.88 -3.61 25.35
C GLY A 19 15.86 -4.71 25.77
N GLY A 20 15.90 -5.85 25.09
CA GLY A 20 16.90 -6.91 25.28
C GLY A 20 17.89 -7.07 24.13
N ILE A 21 17.79 -6.22 23.12
CA ILE A 21 18.62 -6.30 21.90
C ILE A 21 19.87 -5.44 22.11
N ARG A 22 21.05 -6.01 21.90
CA ARG A 22 22.29 -5.23 21.90
C ARG A 22 22.30 -4.28 20.69
N HIS A 23 22.69 -3.04 20.90
CA HIS A 23 22.78 -1.99 19.87
C HIS A 23 23.54 -2.44 18.60
N GLU A 24 24.56 -3.26 18.72
CA GLU A 24 25.32 -3.83 17.59
C GLU A 24 24.49 -4.75 16.68
N ASN A 25 23.33 -5.21 17.15
CA ASN A 25 22.40 -6.08 16.40
C ASN A 25 21.15 -5.34 15.91
N LEU A 26 21.06 -4.03 16.09
CA LEU A 26 19.97 -3.19 15.65
C LEU A 26 20.40 -2.38 14.42
N PHE A 27 19.65 -2.49 13.33
CA PHE A 27 19.86 -1.81 12.06
C PHE A 27 18.58 -1.11 11.65
N ILE A 28 18.71 0.04 10.99
CA ILE A 28 17.56 0.88 10.61
C ILE A 28 17.65 1.20 9.12
N VAL A 29 16.52 1.15 8.44
CA VAL A 29 16.34 1.73 7.11
C VAL A 29 15.27 2.81 7.20
N ALA A 30 15.60 3.99 6.72
CA ALA A 30 14.70 5.12 6.60
C ALA A 30 14.95 5.82 5.25
N ASP A 31 14.09 6.74 4.88
CA ASP A 31 14.36 7.66 3.77
C ASP A 31 14.69 9.08 4.27
N LYS A 32 14.96 9.99 3.34
CA LYS A 32 15.29 11.38 3.65
C LYS A 32 14.19 12.13 4.40
N HIS A 33 12.92 11.72 4.25
CA HIS A 33 11.79 12.32 4.97
C HIS A 33 11.63 11.75 6.37
N THR A 34 12.01 10.48 6.57
CA THR A 34 11.68 9.74 7.80
C THR A 34 12.86 9.53 8.73
N VAL A 35 14.10 9.73 8.25
CA VAL A 35 15.30 9.61 9.09
C VAL A 35 15.28 10.53 10.32
N GLY A 36 14.67 11.71 10.21
CA GLY A 36 14.52 12.65 11.33
C GLY A 36 13.64 12.15 12.48
N PHE A 37 12.81 11.12 12.25
CA PHE A 37 12.03 10.49 13.31
C PHE A 37 12.85 9.51 14.16
N CYS A 38 13.99 9.03 13.67
CA CYS A 38 14.77 8.00 14.33
C CYS A 38 15.22 8.40 15.74
N ASP A 39 15.68 9.65 15.94
CA ASP A 39 16.13 10.12 17.25
C ASP A 39 15.03 9.99 18.30
N ARG A 40 13.79 10.36 17.99
CA ARG A 40 12.65 10.25 18.88
C ARG A 40 12.20 8.79 19.03
N LEU A 41 12.11 8.04 17.93
CA LEU A 41 11.64 6.66 17.95
C LEU A 41 12.54 5.75 18.78
N PHE A 42 13.84 6.00 18.76
CA PHE A 42 14.84 5.17 19.47
C PHE A 42 15.43 5.85 20.68
N GLU A 43 14.82 6.95 21.20
CA GLU A 43 15.35 7.69 22.40
C GLU A 43 15.52 6.81 23.65
N LYS A 44 14.70 5.77 23.78
CA LYS A 44 14.71 4.81 24.89
C LYS A 44 15.43 3.49 24.55
N VAL A 45 16.03 3.42 23.37
CA VAL A 45 16.72 2.23 22.85
C VAL A 45 18.18 2.61 22.59
N ASP A 46 19.10 1.76 23.02
CA ASP A 46 20.51 1.94 22.68
C ASP A 46 20.73 1.56 21.20
N TRP A 47 21.04 2.55 20.36
CA TRP A 47 21.21 2.38 18.92
C TRP A 47 22.44 3.14 18.38
N ILE A 48 22.91 2.73 17.20
CA ILE A 48 24.13 3.28 16.59
C ILE A 48 23.75 4.06 15.32
N PRO A 49 23.98 5.39 15.25
CA PRO A 49 23.67 6.19 14.05
C PRO A 49 24.28 5.65 12.75
N SER A 50 25.47 5.03 12.82
CA SER A 50 26.12 4.44 11.64
C SER A 50 25.48 3.11 11.18
N HIS A 51 24.50 2.59 11.89
CA HIS A 51 23.68 1.42 11.51
C HIS A 51 22.40 1.83 10.79
N VAL A 52 22.28 3.08 10.34
CA VAL A 52 21.15 3.58 9.53
C VAL A 52 21.52 3.61 8.06
N THR A 53 20.66 3.09 7.19
CA THR A 53 20.68 3.34 5.76
C THR A 53 19.61 4.35 5.43
N VAL A 54 19.98 5.51 4.92
CA VAL A 54 19.05 6.53 4.42
C VAL A 54 18.88 6.36 2.92
N LEU A 55 17.66 6.05 2.49
CA LEU A 55 17.29 5.92 1.09
C LEU A 55 16.85 7.26 0.50
N ASP A 56 16.90 7.36 -0.81
CA ASP A 56 16.27 8.44 -1.54
C ASP A 56 14.75 8.24 -1.56
N CYS A 57 13.98 9.35 -1.67
CA CYS A 57 12.52 9.32 -1.65
C CYS A 57 11.97 9.21 -3.07
N GLY A 58 10.90 8.45 -3.25
CA GLY A 58 10.20 8.29 -4.52
C GLY A 58 10.23 6.86 -5.05
N GLU A 59 9.22 6.53 -5.84
CA GLU A 59 9.04 5.20 -6.42
C GLU A 59 10.17 4.84 -7.42
N GLU A 60 10.82 5.83 -8.02
CA GLU A 60 11.97 5.67 -8.91
C GLU A 60 13.19 5.07 -8.19
N TYR A 61 13.28 5.25 -6.87
CA TYR A 61 14.36 4.68 -6.04
C TYR A 61 14.02 3.29 -5.48
N LYS A 62 12.86 2.74 -5.82
CA LYS A 62 12.50 1.37 -5.46
C LYS A 62 13.22 0.37 -6.37
N SER A 63 14.54 0.30 -6.24
CA SER A 63 15.45 -0.36 -7.16
C SER A 63 16.44 -1.31 -6.47
N ILE A 64 17.12 -2.15 -7.26
CA ILE A 64 18.15 -3.06 -6.76
C ILE A 64 19.35 -2.32 -6.16
N GLU A 65 19.65 -1.10 -6.63
CA GLU A 65 20.72 -0.25 -6.11
C GLU A 65 20.40 0.13 -4.66
N SER A 66 19.17 0.52 -4.37
CA SER A 66 18.71 0.81 -3.01
C SER A 66 18.78 -0.42 -2.10
N VAL A 67 18.38 -1.58 -2.58
CA VAL A 67 18.55 -2.85 -1.85
C VAL A 67 20.03 -3.15 -1.59
N SER A 68 20.89 -2.97 -2.60
CA SER A 68 22.33 -3.18 -2.49
C SER A 68 22.98 -2.26 -1.43
N ARG A 69 22.50 -1.01 -1.29
CA ARG A 69 22.94 -0.10 -0.22
C ARG A 69 22.62 -0.65 1.16
N ILE A 70 21.40 -1.21 1.34
CA ILE A 70 20.99 -1.84 2.61
C ILE A 70 21.91 -3.05 2.90
N TRP A 71 22.08 -3.97 1.96
CA TRP A 71 22.95 -5.14 2.16
C TRP A 71 24.40 -4.75 2.46
N THR A 72 24.89 -3.72 1.79
CA THR A 72 26.26 -3.21 2.00
C THR A 72 26.44 -2.70 3.43
N MET A 73 25.48 -1.94 3.96
CA MET A 73 25.51 -1.47 5.34
C MET A 73 25.46 -2.64 6.30
N LEU A 74 24.49 -3.56 6.14
CA LEU A 74 24.35 -4.75 6.98
C LEU A 74 25.64 -5.59 7.01
N SER A 75 26.25 -5.81 5.84
CA SER A 75 27.49 -6.60 5.73
C SER A 75 28.67 -5.89 6.38
N LYS A 76 28.91 -4.60 6.07
CA LYS A 76 30.02 -3.82 6.60
C LYS A 76 29.96 -3.63 8.12
N ARG A 77 28.75 -3.59 8.69
CA ARG A 77 28.50 -3.42 10.13
C ARG A 77 28.33 -4.75 10.88
N GLY A 78 28.59 -5.87 10.22
CA GLY A 78 28.62 -7.17 10.86
C GLY A 78 27.26 -7.75 11.26
N ALA A 79 26.17 -7.32 10.59
CA ALA A 79 24.84 -7.85 10.85
C ALA A 79 24.81 -9.38 10.76
N ARG A 80 24.06 -10.00 11.66
CA ARG A 80 23.87 -11.45 11.77
C ARG A 80 22.43 -11.81 11.39
N ARG A 81 22.17 -13.09 11.21
CA ARG A 81 20.80 -13.58 10.99
C ARG A 81 19.87 -13.28 12.18
N SER A 82 20.41 -13.22 13.39
CA SER A 82 19.68 -12.86 14.62
C SER A 82 19.53 -11.35 14.84
N SER A 83 20.19 -10.52 14.01
CA SER A 83 20.03 -9.06 14.07
C SER A 83 18.65 -8.65 13.58
N ILE A 84 18.21 -7.46 13.98
CA ILE A 84 16.92 -6.88 13.62
C ILE A 84 17.12 -5.72 12.65
N LEU A 85 16.35 -5.69 11.57
CA LEU A 85 16.21 -4.54 10.69
C LEU A 85 14.86 -3.85 10.97
N VAL A 86 14.91 -2.59 11.38
CA VAL A 86 13.70 -1.77 11.56
C VAL A 86 13.55 -0.85 10.35
N CYS A 87 12.43 -0.95 9.64
CA CYS A 87 12.10 -0.14 8.47
C CYS A 87 11.16 0.98 8.89
N VAL A 88 11.64 2.23 8.86
CA VAL A 88 10.88 3.43 9.26
C VAL A 88 10.56 4.25 8.01
N GLY A 89 9.34 4.13 7.47
CA GLY A 89 9.02 4.86 6.24
C GLY A 89 7.72 4.44 5.57
N GLY A 90 7.51 4.96 4.37
CA GLY A 90 6.40 4.57 3.51
C GLY A 90 6.60 3.20 2.85
N GLY A 91 5.71 2.85 1.89
CA GLY A 91 5.72 1.56 1.20
C GLY A 91 7.05 1.24 0.53
N VAL A 92 7.73 2.21 -0.07
CA VAL A 92 9.05 2.01 -0.69
C VAL A 92 10.08 1.50 0.34
N VAL A 93 10.12 2.12 1.53
CA VAL A 93 11.05 1.74 2.60
C VAL A 93 10.73 0.35 3.16
N THR A 94 9.44 0.06 3.40
CA THR A 94 9.02 -1.23 3.95
C THR A 94 9.23 -2.38 2.96
N ASP A 95 8.99 -2.14 1.66
CA ASP A 95 9.20 -3.14 0.62
C ASP A 95 10.69 -3.44 0.38
N LEU A 96 11.52 -2.40 0.24
CA LEU A 96 12.97 -2.56 0.06
C LEU A 96 13.64 -3.17 1.29
N GLY A 97 13.28 -2.69 2.48
CA GLY A 97 13.82 -3.19 3.74
C GLY A 97 13.40 -4.63 4.01
N GLY A 98 12.11 -4.94 3.80
CA GLY A 98 11.59 -6.30 3.92
C GLY A 98 12.24 -7.28 2.94
N PHE A 99 12.43 -6.86 1.68
CA PHE A 99 13.15 -7.66 0.69
C PHE A 99 14.62 -7.86 1.09
N ALA A 100 15.30 -6.79 1.50
CA ALA A 100 16.69 -6.88 1.95
C ALA A 100 16.82 -7.82 3.17
N ALA A 101 15.92 -7.72 4.14
CA ALA A 101 15.90 -8.60 5.31
C ALA A 101 15.64 -10.06 4.94
N SER A 102 14.68 -10.33 4.03
CA SER A 102 14.32 -11.69 3.61
C SER A 102 15.44 -12.42 2.89
N THR A 103 16.30 -11.69 2.21
CA THR A 103 17.39 -12.24 1.38
C THR A 103 18.76 -12.19 2.05
N PHE A 104 19.02 -11.21 2.94
CA PHE A 104 20.29 -11.12 3.65
C PHE A 104 20.51 -12.34 4.54
N LYS A 105 21.63 -13.06 4.31
CA LYS A 105 21.96 -14.33 5.00
C LYS A 105 20.82 -15.36 5.02
N ARG A 106 19.99 -15.38 3.99
CA ARG A 106 18.79 -16.23 3.86
C ARG A 106 17.70 -15.94 4.90
N GLY A 107 17.57 -14.68 5.28
CA GLY A 107 16.56 -14.16 6.17
C GLY A 107 17.12 -13.64 7.49
N MET A 108 16.70 -12.43 7.88
CA MET A 108 16.92 -11.82 9.18
C MET A 108 15.59 -11.24 9.70
N ARG A 109 15.54 -10.91 11.00
CA ARG A 109 14.34 -10.33 11.61
C ARG A 109 14.06 -8.96 11.05
N CYS A 110 12.79 -8.64 10.80
CA CYS A 110 12.35 -7.35 10.27
C CYS A 110 11.15 -6.82 11.06
N ILE A 111 11.18 -5.53 11.40
CA ILE A 111 10.07 -4.79 12.01
C ILE A 111 9.75 -3.62 11.10
N ASN A 112 8.48 -3.42 10.78
CA ASN A 112 8.01 -2.27 10.00
C ASN A 112 7.39 -1.22 10.92
N VAL A 113 7.77 0.04 10.72
CA VAL A 113 7.16 1.24 11.31
C VAL A 113 6.67 2.11 10.14
N PRO A 114 5.46 1.79 9.59
CA PRO A 114 4.92 2.51 8.44
C PRO A 114 4.53 3.95 8.81
N THR A 115 5.00 4.93 8.02
CA THR A 115 4.80 6.35 8.31
C THR A 115 3.82 7.05 7.37
N THR A 116 3.39 6.40 6.28
CA THR A 116 2.33 6.91 5.40
C THR A 116 1.05 6.12 5.62
N LEU A 117 -0.12 6.75 5.39
CA LEU A 117 -1.40 6.05 5.52
C LEU A 117 -1.45 4.83 4.60
N LEU A 118 -1.00 4.96 3.35
CA LEU A 118 -0.93 3.84 2.40
C LEU A 118 -0.11 2.66 2.95
N SER A 119 1.03 2.94 3.58
CA SER A 119 1.84 1.86 4.17
C SER A 119 1.21 1.29 5.44
N GLN A 120 0.49 2.08 6.22
CA GLN A 120 -0.20 1.63 7.43
C GLN A 120 -1.37 0.69 7.13
N VAL A 121 -2.15 0.98 6.09
CA VAL A 121 -3.36 0.20 5.77
C VAL A 121 -3.14 -0.86 4.70
N ASP A 122 -2.05 -0.75 3.91
CA ASP A 122 -1.83 -1.63 2.77
C ASP A 122 -0.39 -2.16 2.64
N ALA A 123 0.58 -1.33 2.25
CA ALA A 123 1.87 -1.80 1.74
C ALA A 123 2.71 -2.58 2.76
N SER A 124 2.73 -2.21 4.05
CA SER A 124 3.51 -2.91 5.07
C SER A 124 2.91 -4.23 5.54
N LEU A 125 1.73 -4.58 5.04
CA LEU A 125 0.94 -5.73 5.47
C LEU A 125 0.94 -6.85 4.43
N GLY A 126 0.76 -8.09 4.89
CA GLY A 126 0.63 -9.25 4.00
C GLY A 126 1.91 -9.75 3.36
N GLY A 127 3.07 -9.22 3.78
CA GLY A 127 4.40 -9.78 3.54
C GLY A 127 4.89 -9.72 2.09
N LYS A 128 4.21 -9.02 1.18
CA LYS A 128 4.78 -8.75 -0.15
C LYS A 128 5.91 -7.75 0.00
N THR A 129 7.10 -8.08 -0.48
CA THR A 129 8.28 -7.22 -0.48
C THR A 129 8.96 -7.30 -1.83
N GLY A 130 9.61 -6.22 -2.27
CA GLY A 130 10.25 -6.25 -3.59
C GLY A 130 10.68 -4.89 -4.09
N PHE A 131 11.10 -4.88 -5.35
CA PHE A 131 11.55 -3.69 -6.05
C PHE A 131 11.20 -3.72 -7.54
N ASN A 132 11.30 -2.56 -8.17
CA ASN A 132 11.04 -2.36 -9.59
C ASN A 132 12.24 -2.82 -10.41
N PHE A 133 11.99 -3.49 -11.53
CA PHE A 133 13.04 -3.99 -12.39
C PHE A 133 12.66 -3.84 -13.87
N ASN A 134 13.60 -3.38 -14.70
CA ASN A 134 13.39 -3.16 -16.13
C ASN A 134 12.13 -2.33 -16.48
N GLY A 135 11.84 -1.31 -15.68
CA GLY A 135 10.67 -0.44 -15.88
C GLY A 135 9.32 -1.04 -15.43
N LEU A 136 9.34 -2.26 -14.88
CA LEU A 136 8.14 -2.93 -14.35
C LEU A 136 8.10 -2.81 -12.83
N LYS A 137 6.94 -2.42 -12.29
CA LYS A 137 6.72 -2.28 -10.85
C LYS A 137 6.66 -3.66 -10.18
N ASN A 138 7.33 -3.76 -9.00
CA ASN A 138 7.29 -4.94 -8.13
C ASN A 138 7.57 -6.26 -8.87
N GLU A 139 8.48 -6.22 -9.87
CA GLU A 139 8.79 -7.38 -10.71
C GLU A 139 9.55 -8.45 -9.94
N ILE A 140 10.44 -8.02 -9.05
CA ILE A 140 11.24 -8.93 -8.23
C ILE A 140 10.87 -8.75 -6.77
N GLY A 141 10.50 -9.85 -6.11
CA GLY A 141 10.06 -9.78 -4.73
C GLY A 141 10.04 -11.12 -4.00
N THR A 142 9.72 -11.05 -2.73
CA THR A 142 9.52 -12.22 -1.86
C THR A 142 8.23 -12.07 -1.07
N PHE A 143 7.72 -13.20 -0.58
CA PHE A 143 6.71 -13.22 0.48
C PHE A 143 7.43 -13.40 1.81
N SER A 144 7.58 -12.32 2.58
CA SER A 144 8.27 -12.31 3.87
C SER A 144 7.49 -11.47 4.88
N ILE A 145 6.81 -12.14 5.80
CA ILE A 145 6.02 -11.48 6.83
C ILE A 145 6.98 -10.85 7.86
N PRO A 146 6.86 -9.54 8.15
CA PRO A 146 7.64 -8.91 9.20
C PRO A 146 7.28 -9.48 10.58
N GLU A 147 8.22 -9.48 11.51
CA GLU A 147 7.99 -9.94 12.87
C GLU A 147 6.95 -9.10 13.59
N LYS A 148 7.01 -7.78 13.39
CA LYS A 148 6.02 -6.82 13.87
C LYS A 148 5.79 -5.70 12.84
N VAL A 149 4.57 -5.17 12.83
CA VAL A 149 4.21 -3.91 12.17
C VAL A 149 3.66 -2.98 13.25
N ILE A 150 4.29 -1.84 13.45
CA ILE A 150 3.92 -0.86 14.47
C ILE A 150 3.23 0.32 13.78
N ILE A 151 1.93 0.40 13.91
CA ILE A 151 1.10 1.44 13.29
C ILE A 151 0.87 2.54 14.30
N ASP A 152 1.51 3.69 14.08
CA ASP A 152 1.34 4.90 14.89
C ASP A 152 0.68 5.99 14.05
N VAL A 153 -0.53 6.38 14.46
CA VAL A 153 -1.34 7.36 13.74
C VAL A 153 -0.72 8.77 13.76
N HIS A 154 0.13 9.07 14.74
CA HIS A 154 0.76 10.40 14.84
C HIS A 154 1.69 10.73 13.67
N PHE A 155 2.24 9.73 12.96
CA PHE A 155 2.99 10.02 11.73
C PHE A 155 2.16 10.76 10.69
N LEU A 156 0.84 10.55 10.67
CA LEU A 156 -0.05 11.15 9.69
C LEU A 156 -0.21 12.67 9.87
N SER A 157 0.08 13.21 11.07
CA SER A 157 0.07 14.66 11.31
C SER A 157 1.17 15.39 10.51
N HIS A 158 2.25 14.69 10.17
CA HIS A 158 3.37 15.20 9.36
C HIS A 158 3.22 14.90 7.87
N LEU A 159 2.19 14.11 7.50
CA LEU A 159 1.99 13.67 6.12
C LEU A 159 1.16 14.71 5.34
N PRO A 160 1.59 15.13 4.14
CA PRO A 160 0.79 16.00 3.28
C PRO A 160 -0.61 15.41 3.01
N VAL A 161 -1.62 16.29 2.88
CA VAL A 161 -3.01 15.88 2.64
C VAL A 161 -3.12 14.95 1.42
N ARG A 162 -2.40 15.26 0.33
CA ARG A 162 -2.37 14.44 -0.89
C ARG A 162 -1.92 13.00 -0.61
N GLU A 163 -0.88 12.82 0.20
CA GLU A 163 -0.37 11.50 0.59
C GLU A 163 -1.35 10.77 1.53
N ARG A 164 -2.04 11.50 2.42
CA ARG A 164 -3.11 10.90 3.23
C ARG A 164 -4.26 10.40 2.37
N MET A 165 -4.69 11.22 1.40
CA MET A 165 -5.74 10.82 0.46
C MET A 165 -5.33 9.63 -0.39
N SER A 166 -4.05 9.50 -0.76
CA SER A 166 -3.56 8.31 -1.44
C SER A 166 -3.79 7.03 -0.62
N GLY A 167 -3.46 7.03 0.67
CA GLY A 167 -3.76 5.87 1.53
C GLY A 167 -5.26 5.65 1.76
N PHE A 168 -6.05 6.73 1.76
CA PHE A 168 -7.49 6.66 2.00
C PHE A 168 -8.27 5.95 0.88
N ALA A 169 -7.78 5.98 -0.35
CA ALA A 169 -8.35 5.20 -1.45
C ALA A 169 -8.38 3.69 -1.13
N GLU A 170 -7.32 3.19 -0.47
CA GLU A 170 -7.27 1.79 -0.03
C GLU A 170 -8.28 1.49 1.09
N MET A 171 -8.51 2.44 2.00
CA MET A 171 -9.54 2.29 3.03
C MET A 171 -10.94 2.22 2.39
N ILE A 172 -11.25 3.06 1.39
CA ILE A 172 -12.50 3.00 0.61
C ILE A 172 -12.63 1.62 -0.05
N LYS A 173 -11.57 1.12 -0.69
CA LYS A 173 -11.54 -0.23 -1.27
C LYS A 173 -11.88 -1.29 -0.21
N HIS A 174 -11.26 -1.24 0.96
CA HIS A 174 -11.55 -2.19 2.05
C HIS A 174 -12.99 -2.09 2.53
N GLY A 175 -13.58 -0.90 2.57
CA GLY A 175 -15.00 -0.71 2.90
C GLY A 175 -15.93 -1.36 1.86
N LEU A 176 -15.63 -1.21 0.57
CA LEU A 176 -16.36 -1.85 -0.52
C LEU A 176 -16.27 -3.38 -0.47
N LEU A 177 -15.12 -3.91 -0.05
CA LEU A 177 -14.86 -5.35 0.06
C LEU A 177 -15.44 -5.99 1.33
N SER A 178 -15.94 -5.23 2.29
CA SER A 178 -16.32 -5.78 3.60
C SER A 178 -17.68 -5.32 4.11
N ASP A 179 -17.89 -4.02 4.34
CA ASP A 179 -19.07 -3.60 5.07
C ASP A 179 -19.53 -2.17 4.74
N ARG A 180 -20.85 -2.02 4.63
CA ARG A 180 -21.52 -0.77 4.27
C ARG A 180 -21.35 0.31 5.34
N GLU A 181 -21.38 -0.04 6.62
CA GLU A 181 -21.26 0.93 7.71
C GLU A 181 -19.88 1.59 7.70
N TYR A 182 -18.84 0.77 7.57
CA TYR A 182 -17.47 1.29 7.47
C TYR A 182 -17.29 2.19 6.25
N LEU A 183 -17.79 1.76 5.07
CA LEU A 183 -17.75 2.60 3.86
C LEU A 183 -18.47 3.93 4.08
N THR A 184 -19.67 3.92 4.63
CA THR A 184 -20.45 5.14 4.89
C THR A 184 -19.71 6.08 5.83
N ARG A 185 -19.11 5.55 6.90
CA ARG A 185 -18.30 6.34 7.83
C ARG A 185 -17.12 7.00 7.14
N LEU A 186 -16.41 6.26 6.24
CA LEU A 186 -15.31 6.82 5.46
C LEU A 186 -15.76 7.95 4.53
N LEU A 187 -16.85 7.75 3.76
CA LEU A 187 -17.34 8.74 2.79
C LEU A 187 -17.89 10.00 3.44
N SER A 188 -18.28 9.95 4.72
CA SER A 188 -18.79 11.09 5.50
C SER A 188 -17.73 11.74 6.40
N LEU A 189 -16.49 11.24 6.40
CA LEU A 189 -15.45 11.68 7.31
C LEU A 189 -15.00 13.11 7.03
N ASP A 190 -14.99 13.95 8.05
CA ASP A 190 -14.25 15.20 8.04
C ASP A 190 -12.84 14.99 8.59
N TYR A 191 -11.87 14.99 7.69
CA TYR A 191 -10.47 14.73 8.03
C TYR A 191 -9.84 15.78 8.94
N GLN A 192 -10.37 17.01 8.94
CA GLN A 192 -9.82 18.12 9.70
C GLN A 192 -10.28 18.05 11.16
N GLU A 193 -11.49 17.53 11.36
CA GLU A 193 -12.13 17.44 12.67
C GLU A 193 -11.97 16.06 13.34
N THR A 194 -11.44 15.07 12.62
CA THR A 194 -11.30 13.71 13.16
C THR A 194 -10.10 13.62 14.12
N SER A 195 -10.34 13.15 15.34
CA SER A 195 -9.27 12.93 16.32
C SER A 195 -8.29 11.83 15.88
N PRO A 196 -7.02 11.86 16.32
CA PRO A 196 -6.07 10.79 16.05
C PRO A 196 -6.58 9.42 16.51
N GLU A 197 -7.25 9.34 17.64
CA GLU A 197 -7.80 8.12 18.22
C GLU A 197 -8.92 7.54 17.34
N ASP A 198 -9.86 8.39 16.89
CA ASP A 198 -10.94 7.99 15.99
C ASP A 198 -10.41 7.55 14.63
N PHE A 199 -9.37 8.23 14.14
CA PHE A 199 -8.74 7.85 12.89
C PHE A 199 -7.96 6.52 13.01
N LEU A 200 -7.34 6.26 14.17
CA LEU A 200 -6.69 4.98 14.47
C LEU A 200 -7.68 3.81 14.44
N GLU A 201 -8.91 4.01 14.92
CA GLU A 201 -9.95 2.98 14.83
C GLU A 201 -10.36 2.70 13.38
N LEU A 202 -10.44 3.73 12.52
CA LEU A 202 -10.70 3.53 11.09
C LEU A 202 -9.55 2.75 10.41
N ILE A 203 -8.30 3.08 10.76
CA ILE A 203 -7.12 2.35 10.29
C ILE A 203 -7.18 0.89 10.78
N ARG A 204 -7.48 0.67 12.05
CA ARG A 204 -7.60 -0.67 12.64
C ARG A 204 -8.63 -1.51 11.88
N ARG A 205 -9.80 -0.95 11.57
CA ARG A 205 -10.82 -1.64 10.79
C ARG A 205 -10.34 -2.00 9.39
N SER A 206 -9.69 -1.04 8.69
CA SER A 206 -9.10 -1.26 7.38
C SER A 206 -8.08 -2.41 7.39
N VAL A 207 -7.16 -2.37 8.35
CA VAL A 207 -6.12 -3.40 8.53
C VAL A 207 -6.72 -4.76 8.83
N THR A 208 -7.77 -4.82 9.68
CA THR A 208 -8.45 -6.07 10.00
C THR A 208 -9.05 -6.70 8.74
N ILE A 209 -9.75 -5.92 7.91
CA ILE A 209 -10.33 -6.42 6.65
C ILE A 209 -9.24 -7.01 5.76
N LYS A 210 -8.13 -6.30 5.59
CA LYS A 210 -7.02 -6.80 4.78
C LYS A 210 -6.39 -8.06 5.37
N ASP A 211 -6.13 -8.09 6.68
CA ASP A 211 -5.50 -9.23 7.37
C ASP A 211 -6.37 -10.49 7.29
N GLU A 212 -7.69 -10.36 7.38
CA GLU A 212 -8.65 -11.46 7.20
C GLU A 212 -8.57 -12.07 5.79
N ILE A 213 -8.44 -11.24 4.75
CA ILE A 213 -8.30 -11.69 3.36
C ILE A 213 -6.92 -12.35 3.15
N VAL A 214 -5.86 -11.69 3.61
CA VAL A 214 -4.48 -12.16 3.43
C VAL A 214 -4.22 -13.47 4.18
N SER A 215 -4.77 -13.62 5.39
CA SER A 215 -4.58 -14.84 6.20
C SER A 215 -5.19 -16.08 5.55
N GLN A 216 -6.27 -15.91 4.77
CA GLN A 216 -6.90 -17.00 4.02
C GLN A 216 -6.15 -17.36 2.73
N ASP A 217 -5.45 -16.41 2.13
CA ASP A 217 -4.69 -16.63 0.89
C ASP A 217 -3.36 -15.83 0.90
N PRO A 218 -2.36 -16.25 1.67
CA PRO A 218 -1.11 -15.51 1.83
C PRO A 218 -0.33 -15.31 0.51
N ARG A 219 -0.54 -16.18 -0.48
CA ARG A 219 0.20 -16.19 -1.76
C ARG A 219 -0.59 -15.65 -2.96
N GLU A 220 -1.81 -15.14 -2.74
CA GLU A 220 -2.65 -14.54 -3.80
C GLU A 220 -2.97 -15.51 -4.96
N GLN A 221 -3.31 -16.73 -4.62
CA GLN A 221 -3.70 -17.73 -5.61
C GLN A 221 -5.21 -17.75 -5.89
N GLY A 222 -6.02 -17.15 -5.02
CA GLY A 222 -7.47 -17.12 -5.09
C GLY A 222 -8.08 -15.87 -4.45
N LEU A 223 -8.59 -16.00 -3.20
CA LEU A 223 -9.33 -14.96 -2.50
C LEU A 223 -8.61 -13.61 -2.45
N ARG A 224 -7.31 -13.59 -2.17
CA ARG A 224 -6.55 -12.35 -2.04
C ARG A 224 -6.57 -11.48 -3.31
N LYS A 225 -6.90 -12.07 -4.48
CA LYS A 225 -7.09 -11.30 -5.72
C LYS A 225 -8.18 -10.23 -5.61
N VAL A 226 -9.11 -10.35 -4.66
CA VAL A 226 -10.15 -9.33 -4.43
C VAL A 226 -9.55 -7.97 -4.05
N LEU A 227 -8.38 -7.95 -3.41
CA LEU A 227 -7.64 -6.72 -3.09
C LEU A 227 -7.16 -5.97 -4.35
N ASN A 228 -7.23 -6.58 -5.53
CA ASN A 228 -6.94 -5.93 -6.80
C ASN A 228 -8.13 -5.18 -7.39
N PHE A 229 -9.28 -5.14 -6.71
CA PHE A 229 -10.41 -4.30 -7.11
C PHE A 229 -9.98 -2.82 -7.21
N GLY A 230 -10.30 -2.16 -8.32
CA GLY A 230 -9.82 -0.81 -8.63
C GLY A 230 -8.39 -0.73 -9.20
N HIS A 231 -7.63 -1.82 -9.14
CA HIS A 231 -6.22 -1.81 -9.52
C HIS A 231 -5.96 -2.12 -11.00
N THR A 232 -6.85 -2.85 -11.68
CA THR A 232 -6.65 -3.16 -13.11
C THR A 232 -6.66 -1.87 -13.93
N ILE A 233 -7.65 -1.02 -13.72
CA ILE A 233 -7.71 0.31 -14.33
C ILE A 233 -6.75 1.28 -13.63
N GLY A 234 -6.67 1.25 -12.30
CA GLY A 234 -5.81 2.13 -11.51
C GLY A 234 -4.34 2.05 -11.92
N HIS A 235 -3.76 0.87 -12.07
CA HIS A 235 -2.37 0.70 -12.49
C HIS A 235 -2.11 1.20 -13.92
N SER A 236 -3.08 1.06 -14.82
CA SER A 236 -2.95 1.61 -16.16
C SER A 236 -2.94 3.14 -16.16
N ILE A 237 -3.80 3.75 -15.33
CA ILE A 237 -3.83 5.21 -15.11
C ILE A 237 -2.52 5.69 -14.48
N GLU A 238 -2.03 5.01 -13.46
CA GLU A 238 -0.76 5.34 -12.81
C GLU A 238 0.40 5.30 -13.82
N SER A 239 0.49 4.23 -14.61
CA SER A 239 1.51 4.06 -15.63
C SER A 239 1.44 5.15 -16.69
N LEU A 240 0.25 5.46 -17.20
CA LEU A 240 0.03 6.55 -18.15
C LEU A 240 0.47 7.90 -17.58
N SER A 241 0.13 8.17 -16.31
CA SER A 241 0.45 9.45 -15.66
C SER A 241 1.96 9.66 -15.54
N ILE A 242 2.71 8.60 -15.25
CA ILE A 242 4.18 8.61 -15.20
C ILE A 242 4.75 8.85 -16.62
N MET A 243 4.27 8.12 -17.63
CA MET A 243 4.72 8.28 -19.02
C MET A 243 4.53 9.69 -19.54
N ARG A 244 3.51 10.41 -19.06
CA ARG A 244 3.20 11.79 -19.43
C ARG A 244 3.89 12.85 -18.57
N GLY A 245 4.65 12.49 -17.56
CA GLY A 245 5.28 13.42 -16.63
C GLY A 245 4.28 14.16 -15.71
N MET A 246 3.07 13.64 -15.56
CA MET A 246 2.01 14.16 -14.68
C MET A 246 1.67 13.10 -13.61
N ALA A 247 2.67 12.59 -12.92
CA ALA A 247 2.56 11.46 -12.03
C ALA A 247 1.48 11.64 -10.96
N LEU A 248 0.49 10.75 -10.99
CA LEU A 248 -0.46 10.53 -9.91
C LEU A 248 0.20 9.67 -8.81
N LEU A 249 -0.21 9.90 -7.58
CA LEU A 249 0.09 8.95 -6.50
C LEU A 249 -0.69 7.66 -6.72
N HIS A 250 -0.16 6.55 -6.23
CA HIS A 250 -0.79 5.24 -6.37
C HIS A 250 -2.28 5.26 -6.00
N GLY A 251 -2.62 5.75 -4.81
CA GLY A 251 -4.02 5.77 -4.37
C GLY A 251 -4.91 6.77 -5.13
N GLU A 252 -4.34 7.83 -5.75
CA GLU A 252 -5.09 8.69 -6.64
C GLU A 252 -5.53 7.90 -7.88
N ALA A 253 -4.62 7.14 -8.48
CA ALA A 253 -4.94 6.28 -9.62
C ALA A 253 -5.91 5.14 -9.23
N VAL A 254 -5.73 4.54 -8.05
CA VAL A 254 -6.65 3.51 -7.53
C VAL A 254 -8.05 4.09 -7.31
N ALA A 255 -8.18 5.30 -6.75
CA ALA A 255 -9.48 5.94 -6.55
C ALA A 255 -10.25 6.13 -7.86
N LEU A 256 -9.55 6.56 -8.93
CA LEU A 256 -10.13 6.66 -10.27
C LEU A 256 -10.50 5.27 -10.81
N GLY A 257 -9.64 4.29 -10.62
CA GLY A 257 -9.89 2.89 -10.98
C GLY A 257 -11.09 2.29 -10.24
N LEU A 258 -11.27 2.60 -8.96
CA LEU A 258 -12.45 2.18 -8.18
C LEU A 258 -13.76 2.68 -8.81
N VAL A 259 -13.81 3.94 -9.27
CA VAL A 259 -15.00 4.49 -9.93
C VAL A 259 -15.32 3.71 -11.20
N ALA A 260 -14.32 3.47 -12.05
CA ALA A 260 -14.52 2.76 -13.31
C ALA A 260 -14.89 1.27 -13.07
N GLU A 261 -14.22 0.56 -12.16
CA GLU A 261 -14.50 -0.84 -11.88
C GLU A 261 -15.82 -1.04 -11.12
N LEU A 262 -16.27 -0.05 -10.31
CA LEU A 262 -17.64 -0.03 -9.77
C LEU A 262 -18.68 0.14 -10.87
N TYR A 263 -18.42 0.99 -11.86
CA TYR A 263 -19.33 1.11 -13.02
C TYR A 263 -19.47 -0.23 -13.77
N LEU A 264 -18.34 -0.92 -14.01
CA LEU A 264 -18.36 -2.27 -14.57
C LEU A 264 -19.18 -3.22 -13.69
N SER A 265 -19.05 -3.12 -12.37
CA SER A 265 -19.80 -3.93 -11.39
C SER A 265 -21.31 -3.65 -11.46
N VAL A 266 -21.72 -2.39 -11.62
CA VAL A 266 -23.15 -2.04 -11.85
C VAL A 266 -23.68 -2.71 -13.10
N LYS A 267 -22.94 -2.63 -14.22
CA LYS A 267 -23.38 -3.14 -15.53
C LYS A 267 -23.39 -4.67 -15.60
N GLU A 268 -22.36 -5.31 -15.09
CA GLU A 268 -22.14 -6.76 -15.26
C GLU A 268 -22.66 -7.61 -14.08
N LYS A 269 -22.77 -7.03 -12.89
CA LYS A 269 -23.09 -7.76 -11.66
C LYS A 269 -24.31 -7.22 -10.92
N GLY A 270 -24.86 -6.08 -11.34
CA GLY A 270 -26.02 -5.46 -10.66
C GLY A 270 -25.64 -4.79 -9.33
N PHE A 271 -24.38 -4.36 -9.17
CA PHE A 271 -23.98 -3.60 -7.97
C PHE A 271 -24.90 -2.40 -7.76
N PRO A 272 -25.29 -2.05 -6.51
CA PRO A 272 -26.22 -0.96 -6.26
C PRO A 272 -25.73 0.38 -6.78
N GLU A 273 -26.49 0.97 -7.72
CA GLU A 273 -26.12 2.21 -8.40
C GLU A 273 -26.02 3.41 -7.44
N GLU A 274 -26.78 3.40 -6.36
CA GLU A 274 -26.75 4.41 -5.31
C GLU A 274 -25.36 4.48 -4.66
N ILE A 275 -24.80 3.32 -4.28
CA ILE A 275 -23.47 3.22 -3.66
C ILE A 275 -22.39 3.64 -4.65
N TYR A 276 -22.50 3.20 -5.91
CA TYR A 276 -21.59 3.66 -6.96
C TYR A 276 -21.57 5.18 -7.07
N ARG A 277 -22.76 5.84 -7.09
CA ARG A 277 -22.86 7.30 -7.15
C ARG A 277 -22.25 8.00 -5.94
N GLU A 278 -22.43 7.45 -4.74
CA GLU A 278 -21.81 7.99 -3.52
C GLU A 278 -20.29 7.98 -3.62
N VAL A 279 -19.70 6.83 -3.98
CA VAL A 279 -18.23 6.69 -4.14
C VAL A 279 -17.72 7.61 -5.26
N ARG A 280 -18.38 7.60 -6.42
CA ARG A 280 -18.03 8.47 -7.55
C ARG A 280 -18.04 9.95 -7.16
N ASN A 281 -19.06 10.41 -6.44
CA ASN A 281 -19.17 11.80 -6.00
C ASN A 281 -18.07 12.15 -4.99
N PHE A 282 -17.73 11.23 -4.10
CA PHE A 282 -16.62 11.40 -3.17
C PHE A 282 -15.29 11.53 -3.92
N VAL A 283 -15.02 10.61 -4.86
CA VAL A 283 -13.78 10.63 -5.65
C VAL A 283 -13.67 11.93 -6.47
N LYS A 284 -14.74 12.35 -7.17
CA LYS A 284 -14.75 13.61 -7.92
C LYS A 284 -14.49 14.85 -7.06
N ARG A 285 -14.83 14.83 -5.79
CA ARG A 285 -14.63 15.95 -4.86
C ARG A 285 -13.23 16.01 -4.29
N HIS A 286 -12.61 14.86 -4.04
CA HIS A 286 -11.40 14.76 -3.23
C HIS A 286 -10.15 14.31 -3.98
N TYR A 287 -10.28 13.79 -5.20
CA TYR A 287 -9.16 13.31 -6.00
C TYR A 287 -9.00 14.12 -7.27
N PRO A 288 -7.79 14.15 -7.86
CA PRO A 288 -7.53 14.93 -9.06
C PRO A 288 -8.34 14.40 -10.25
N ASN A 289 -8.84 15.31 -11.07
CA ASN A 289 -9.37 14.94 -12.37
C ASN A 289 -8.21 14.65 -13.33
N TYR A 290 -8.31 13.56 -14.09
CA TYR A 290 -7.30 13.17 -15.06
C TYR A 290 -7.96 12.87 -16.42
N PRO A 291 -7.43 13.39 -17.56
CA PRO A 291 -8.09 13.30 -18.87
C PRO A 291 -7.93 11.90 -19.49
N LEU A 292 -8.66 10.92 -18.99
CA LEU A 292 -8.56 9.51 -19.40
C LEU A 292 -9.01 9.29 -20.85
N MET A 293 -10.07 9.98 -21.27
CA MET A 293 -10.70 9.77 -22.58
C MET A 293 -9.80 10.14 -23.77
N GLU A 294 -8.82 11.01 -23.56
CA GLU A 294 -7.82 11.34 -24.59
C GLU A 294 -6.84 10.19 -24.86
N HIS A 295 -6.80 9.17 -24.01
CA HIS A 295 -5.78 8.11 -23.98
C HIS A 295 -6.35 6.70 -23.86
N VAL A 296 -7.59 6.50 -24.22
CA VAL A 296 -8.34 5.24 -24.04
C VAL A 296 -7.61 4.04 -24.64
N ASP A 297 -7.08 4.15 -25.85
CA ASP A 297 -6.38 3.04 -26.49
C ASP A 297 -5.08 2.68 -25.74
N THR A 298 -4.31 3.67 -25.34
CA THR A 298 -3.09 3.47 -24.52
C THR A 298 -3.43 2.83 -23.17
N LEU A 299 -4.48 3.30 -22.51
CA LEU A 299 -4.93 2.72 -21.25
C LEU A 299 -5.33 1.26 -21.41
N TYR A 300 -6.07 0.94 -22.48
CA TYR A 300 -6.50 -0.43 -22.73
C TYR A 300 -5.33 -1.35 -23.05
N GLU A 301 -4.33 -0.88 -23.81
CA GLU A 301 -3.08 -1.61 -24.03
C GLU A 301 -2.31 -1.86 -22.74
N LEU A 302 -2.18 -0.84 -21.86
CA LEU A 302 -1.54 -0.99 -20.55
C LEU A 302 -2.28 -2.02 -19.68
N MET A 303 -3.62 -2.04 -19.71
CA MET A 303 -4.40 -3.07 -19.01
C MET A 303 -4.10 -4.47 -19.56
N LEU A 304 -3.99 -4.64 -20.89
CA LEU A 304 -3.67 -5.95 -21.48
C LEU A 304 -2.30 -6.48 -21.10
N HIS A 305 -1.34 -5.59 -20.81
CA HIS A 305 0.00 -5.95 -20.37
C HIS A 305 0.12 -6.27 -18.86
N ASP A 306 -0.96 -6.08 -18.07
CA ASP A 306 -0.94 -6.49 -16.67
C ASP A 306 -0.75 -8.02 -16.56
N LYS A 307 0.15 -8.45 -15.68
CA LYS A 307 0.53 -9.86 -15.43
C LYS A 307 -0.64 -10.79 -15.12
N LYS A 308 -1.79 -10.23 -14.75
CA LYS A 308 -3.02 -10.97 -14.42
C LYS A 308 -3.79 -11.42 -15.66
N ASN A 309 -3.44 -10.90 -16.85
CA ASN A 309 -4.19 -11.15 -18.07
C ASN A 309 -3.64 -12.36 -18.81
N GLU A 310 -4.48 -13.36 -18.95
CA GLU A 310 -4.29 -14.47 -19.87
C GLU A 310 -4.81 -14.08 -21.27
N ARG A 311 -4.65 -14.93 -22.27
CA ARG A 311 -5.00 -14.73 -23.70
C ARG A 311 -6.46 -14.32 -23.99
N ARG A 312 -7.31 -14.14 -22.97
CA ARG A 312 -8.77 -13.86 -23.09
C ARG A 312 -9.17 -12.41 -22.99
N GLY A 313 -8.27 -11.48 -22.74
CA GLY A 313 -8.56 -10.05 -22.55
C GLY A 313 -8.23 -9.55 -21.14
N VAL A 314 -8.74 -8.37 -20.78
CA VAL A 314 -8.50 -7.76 -19.47
C VAL A 314 -9.35 -8.43 -18.41
N ASN A 315 -8.70 -8.92 -17.35
CA ASN A 315 -9.34 -9.61 -16.23
C ASN A 315 -9.64 -8.64 -15.08
N PHE A 316 -10.87 -8.64 -14.60
CA PHE A 316 -11.35 -7.78 -13.53
C PHE A 316 -11.85 -8.60 -12.33
N THR A 317 -11.64 -8.04 -11.15
CA THR A 317 -12.45 -8.33 -9.97
C THR A 317 -13.66 -7.40 -10.02
N LEU A 318 -14.90 -7.94 -9.92
CA LEU A 318 -16.13 -7.15 -9.88
C LEU A 318 -16.94 -7.47 -8.63
N LEU A 319 -17.78 -6.53 -8.21
CA LEU A 319 -18.59 -6.65 -7.01
C LEU A 319 -20.08 -6.79 -7.36
N PRO A 320 -20.75 -7.89 -6.97
CA PRO A 320 -22.23 -7.96 -6.97
C PRO A 320 -22.87 -7.06 -5.90
N GLY A 321 -22.20 -6.91 -4.77
CA GLY A 321 -22.60 -6.09 -3.63
C GLY A 321 -21.41 -5.76 -2.74
N ILE A 322 -21.63 -4.97 -1.68
CA ILE A 322 -20.59 -4.73 -0.66
C ILE A 322 -20.30 -6.04 0.06
N GLY A 323 -19.02 -6.39 0.17
CA GLY A 323 -18.57 -7.66 0.79
C GLY A 323 -18.81 -8.90 -0.09
N GLU A 324 -19.34 -8.72 -1.30
CA GLU A 324 -19.50 -9.77 -2.30
C GLU A 324 -18.58 -9.53 -3.48
N PHE A 325 -17.94 -10.56 -4.00
CA PHE A 325 -16.98 -10.41 -5.09
C PHE A 325 -17.03 -11.56 -6.09
N SER A 326 -16.77 -11.21 -7.34
CA SER A 326 -16.63 -12.12 -8.47
C SER A 326 -15.25 -11.95 -9.07
N LEU A 327 -14.49 -13.02 -9.12
CA LEU A 327 -13.15 -13.04 -9.73
C LEU A 327 -13.25 -13.44 -11.21
N ASP A 328 -12.20 -13.16 -11.96
CA ASP A 328 -12.01 -13.62 -13.34
C ASP A 328 -13.16 -13.19 -14.29
N ASN A 329 -13.51 -11.89 -14.26
CA ASN A 329 -14.49 -11.31 -15.17
C ASN A 329 -13.78 -10.63 -16.36
N TYR A 330 -14.29 -10.86 -17.56
CA TYR A 330 -13.77 -10.30 -18.80
C TYR A 330 -14.81 -9.37 -19.42
N CYS A 331 -14.53 -8.07 -19.45
CA CYS A 331 -15.43 -7.08 -20.04
C CYS A 331 -15.01 -6.73 -21.46
N SER A 332 -15.97 -6.37 -22.30
CA SER A 332 -15.69 -5.88 -23.65
C SER A 332 -14.93 -4.56 -23.62
N LYS A 333 -14.12 -4.28 -24.66
CA LYS A 333 -13.41 -2.98 -24.77
C LYS A 333 -14.39 -1.81 -24.70
N ASP A 334 -15.54 -1.92 -25.38
CA ASP A 334 -16.54 -0.85 -25.42
C ASP A 334 -17.07 -0.52 -24.02
N LEU A 335 -17.34 -1.54 -23.19
CA LEU A 335 -17.80 -1.35 -21.81
C LEU A 335 -16.69 -0.75 -20.91
N VAL A 336 -15.44 -1.14 -21.13
CA VAL A 336 -14.30 -0.53 -20.42
C VAL A 336 -14.15 0.94 -20.80
N VAL A 337 -14.31 1.29 -22.07
CA VAL A 337 -14.31 2.69 -22.55
C VAL A 337 -15.46 3.50 -21.93
N GLU A 338 -16.66 2.91 -21.86
CA GLU A 338 -17.80 3.53 -21.18
C GLU A 338 -17.50 3.76 -19.70
N ALA A 339 -16.86 2.80 -19.01
CA ALA A 339 -16.46 2.93 -17.61
C ALA A 339 -15.42 4.05 -17.39
N LEU A 340 -14.42 4.16 -18.26
CA LEU A 340 -13.43 5.25 -18.22
C LEU A 340 -14.07 6.64 -18.40
N SER A 341 -15.17 6.74 -19.16
CA SER A 341 -15.91 8.01 -19.34
C SER A 341 -16.66 8.47 -18.08
N GLN A 342 -16.81 7.62 -17.07
CA GLN A 342 -17.50 7.94 -15.80
C GLN A 342 -16.58 8.59 -14.77
N VAL A 343 -15.29 8.47 -14.95
CA VAL A 343 -14.25 9.02 -14.07
C VAL A 343 -14.04 10.52 -14.37
#